data_36b15a6bfd9c2a462711331947f7e71e
#
_entry.id   36b15a6bfd9c2a462711331947f7e71e
#
_cell.length_a   1.000
_cell.length_b   1.000
_cell.length_c   1.000
_cell.angle_alpha   90.00
_cell.angle_beta   90.00
_cell.angle_gamma   90.00
#
_symmetry.space_group_name_H-M   'P 1'
#
loop_
_entity.id
_entity.type
_entity.pdbx_description
1 polymer ?
#
loop_
_entity_poly.entity_id
_entity_poly.type
_entity_poly.pdbx_seq_one_letter_code
_entity_poly.pdbx_strand_id
1 'polypeptide(L)'
;MFDKRKMFLSFIVSFLLGFMILIFGPAEIFFANVTEFDFLYGEFAGNMALIFIGVLLVCTVLLSILPQKVYSMVISTLFTVSIVGYLQVMFLNKNLDLLGVKPDGYRVPPVQGIINLVIWLIVLSGVIVLAIKKSEIWKKVVLYLSLLLVGMQSVAMISLVATAPKEAYERAKGSERLDGKNQYTVSADKNIIVFVLDYFSSLYLQQMLEVYTDGADCLHDFTYYSNADCIYYGTFPSLAHMLTGCEVDTTVSIAEWCRNIWNDESTVGFYQELQANNYKTNVYTTDTNVLTSSNGCGILRNRISNITNEPREVQVDTGLLLKTLTKMSCYRMAPGLLKPQFYTNVSEYSLIVEDKGEGILQTNSDFYAKLQENGLKADDSSHYFIFQHLIGTHEFNTDANGNYKEKTSVEETARGCMTIMEGYINELKRLGVYDDATIIITADHGGDYKEDLQVVYFIKQPGETHDKSPVTNAPISHCDLLPTVAQMAGLDYTKYGNSINDFSQDEQRERTIWVRTADPDFPEEVYYGYTYTGDILALITQIDAGPTDIKEMYEPY
;
A
#
# COMPACT_ATOMS: atom_id res chain seq x y z
N MET A 1 7.65 44.73 -38.02
CA MET A 1 6.30 44.22 -38.39
C MET A 1 6.34 42.71 -38.35
N PHE A 2 5.53 42.07 -37.54
CA PHE A 2 5.51 40.59 -37.43
C PHE A 2 5.01 39.97 -38.76
N ASP A 3 5.74 38.99 -39.29
CA ASP A 3 5.27 38.19 -40.44
C ASP A 3 4.07 37.32 -39.99
N LYS A 4 2.87 37.68 -40.46
CA LYS A 4 1.61 36.98 -40.09
C LYS A 4 1.65 35.49 -40.42
N ARG A 5 2.33 35.09 -41.51
CA ARG A 5 2.44 33.67 -41.89
C ARG A 5 3.34 32.89 -40.93
N LYS A 6 4.44 33.55 -40.55
CA LYS A 6 5.39 33.00 -39.58
C LYS A 6 4.74 32.84 -38.20
N MET A 7 3.99 33.85 -37.75
CA MET A 7 3.26 33.83 -36.50
C MET A 7 2.20 32.74 -36.49
N PHE A 8 1.43 32.57 -37.57
CA PHE A 8 0.40 31.55 -37.66
C PHE A 8 0.99 30.12 -37.61
N LEU A 9 2.08 29.85 -38.34
CA LEU A 9 2.75 28.57 -38.31
C LEU A 9 3.38 28.26 -36.92
N SER A 10 3.96 29.28 -36.28
CA SER A 10 4.45 29.18 -34.90
C SER A 10 3.35 28.82 -33.95
N PHE A 11 2.18 29.47 -34.06
CA PHE A 11 1.00 29.18 -33.25
C PHE A 11 0.55 27.71 -33.41
N ILE A 12 0.40 27.24 -34.64
CA ILE A 12 -0.09 25.87 -34.90
C ILE A 12 0.88 24.81 -34.37
N VAL A 13 2.19 24.97 -34.55
CA VAL A 13 3.19 24.01 -34.06
C VAL A 13 3.29 24.04 -32.53
N SER A 14 3.27 25.24 -31.92
CA SER A 14 3.25 25.39 -30.46
C SER A 14 1.96 24.84 -29.86
N PHE A 15 0.81 25.06 -30.54
CA PHE A 15 -0.46 24.48 -30.13
C PHE A 15 -0.41 22.96 -30.14
N LEU A 16 0.05 22.34 -31.24
CA LEU A 16 0.13 20.88 -31.36
C LEU A 16 0.97 20.29 -30.21
N LEU A 17 2.20 20.75 -30.06
CA LEU A 17 3.10 20.18 -29.05
C LEU A 17 2.60 20.45 -27.63
N GLY A 18 2.17 21.67 -27.34
CA GLY A 18 1.63 22.02 -26.02
C GLY A 18 0.34 21.28 -25.71
N PHE A 19 -0.55 21.10 -26.69
CA PHE A 19 -1.78 20.33 -26.52
C PHE A 19 -1.48 18.86 -26.21
N MET A 20 -0.52 18.25 -26.92
CA MET A 20 -0.10 16.88 -26.68
C MET A 20 0.47 16.67 -25.27
N ILE A 21 1.32 17.59 -24.79
CA ILE A 21 2.03 17.42 -23.52
C ILE A 21 1.18 17.85 -22.31
N LEU A 22 0.44 18.96 -22.44
CA LEU A 22 -0.20 19.62 -21.29
C LEU A 22 -1.71 19.39 -21.21
N ILE A 23 -2.36 18.98 -22.30
CA ILE A 23 -3.81 18.79 -22.32
C ILE A 23 -4.14 17.31 -22.59
N PHE A 24 -3.84 16.83 -23.79
CA PHE A 24 -4.25 15.50 -24.22
C PHE A 24 -3.55 14.39 -23.44
N GLY A 25 -2.21 14.47 -23.30
CA GLY A 25 -1.42 13.46 -22.62
C GLY A 25 -1.83 13.26 -21.15
N PRO A 26 -1.90 14.31 -20.33
CA PRO A 26 -2.41 14.21 -18.96
C PRO A 26 -3.84 13.65 -18.88
N ALA A 27 -4.74 14.12 -19.75
CA ALA A 27 -6.12 13.64 -19.79
C ALA A 27 -6.22 12.16 -20.17
N GLU A 28 -5.48 11.73 -21.20
CA GLU A 28 -5.46 10.33 -21.62
C GLU A 28 -4.90 9.41 -20.53
N ILE A 29 -3.83 9.83 -19.84
CA ILE A 29 -3.27 9.09 -18.69
C ILE A 29 -4.32 8.95 -17.61
N PHE A 30 -4.98 10.04 -17.25
CA PHE A 30 -6.00 10.06 -16.21
C PHE A 30 -7.21 9.19 -16.56
N PHE A 31 -7.84 9.42 -17.72
CA PHE A 31 -9.05 8.69 -18.11
C PHE A 31 -8.83 7.20 -18.37
N ALA A 32 -7.60 6.80 -18.73
CA ALA A 32 -7.26 5.39 -18.88
C ALA A 32 -7.06 4.66 -17.53
N ASN A 33 -6.94 5.39 -16.42
CA ASN A 33 -6.60 4.83 -15.10
C ASN A 33 -7.39 5.52 -13.98
N VAL A 34 -8.66 5.85 -14.20
CA VAL A 34 -9.48 6.63 -13.24
C VAL A 34 -9.54 5.96 -11.86
N THR A 35 -9.60 4.63 -11.82
CA THR A 35 -9.70 3.85 -10.58
C THR A 35 -8.39 3.80 -9.78
N GLU A 36 -7.27 4.11 -10.42
CA GLU A 36 -5.94 4.09 -9.82
C GLU A 36 -5.54 5.45 -9.22
N PHE A 37 -6.38 6.47 -9.42
CA PHE A 37 -6.07 7.84 -9.01
C PHE A 37 -7.02 8.36 -7.94
N ASP A 38 -6.46 8.86 -6.83
CA ASP A 38 -7.20 9.48 -5.73
C ASP A 38 -7.49 10.98 -5.95
N PHE A 39 -7.24 11.51 -7.16
CA PHE A 39 -7.57 12.88 -7.55
C PHE A 39 -8.56 12.93 -8.72
N LEU A 40 -9.26 14.05 -8.87
CA LEU A 40 -10.30 14.24 -9.89
C LEU A 40 -9.75 14.99 -11.11
N TYR A 41 -10.42 14.81 -12.26
CA TYR A 41 -10.10 15.54 -13.49
C TYR A 41 -10.13 17.07 -13.29
N GLY A 42 -11.10 17.60 -12.54
CA GLY A 42 -11.23 19.02 -12.24
C GLY A 42 -10.08 19.62 -11.42
N GLU A 43 -9.32 18.80 -10.67
CA GLU A 43 -8.25 19.28 -9.81
C GLU A 43 -6.98 19.69 -10.58
N PHE A 44 -6.84 19.21 -11.82
CA PHE A 44 -5.70 19.59 -12.66
C PHE A 44 -6.07 20.23 -14.01
N ALA A 45 -7.22 19.86 -14.61
CA ALA A 45 -7.56 20.24 -15.98
C ALA A 45 -7.56 21.78 -16.22
N GLY A 46 -8.15 22.53 -15.29
CA GLY A 46 -8.17 24.01 -15.36
C GLY A 46 -6.77 24.63 -15.30
N ASN A 47 -5.94 24.17 -14.37
CA ASN A 47 -4.58 24.65 -14.20
C ASN A 47 -3.69 24.27 -15.41
N MET A 48 -3.83 23.05 -15.93
CA MET A 48 -3.15 22.63 -17.17
C MET A 48 -3.54 23.50 -18.36
N ALA A 49 -4.82 23.83 -18.50
CA ALA A 49 -5.30 24.71 -19.55
C ALA A 49 -4.72 26.13 -19.45
N LEU A 50 -4.60 26.69 -18.26
CA LEU A 50 -3.96 27.98 -18.03
C LEU A 50 -2.48 27.97 -18.37
N ILE A 51 -1.74 26.94 -17.93
CA ILE A 51 -0.33 26.75 -18.27
C ILE A 51 -0.17 26.59 -19.80
N PHE A 52 -1.01 25.79 -20.43
CA PHE A 52 -1.00 25.59 -21.88
C PHE A 52 -1.19 26.92 -22.63
N ILE A 53 -2.17 27.74 -22.26
CA ILE A 53 -2.41 29.06 -22.88
C ILE A 53 -1.18 29.97 -22.71
N GLY A 54 -0.61 30.01 -21.50
CA GLY A 54 0.60 30.82 -21.25
C GLY A 54 1.79 30.38 -22.10
N VAL A 55 2.08 29.08 -22.13
CA VAL A 55 3.15 28.48 -22.95
C VAL A 55 2.92 28.73 -24.44
N LEU A 56 1.69 28.55 -24.92
CA LEU A 56 1.31 28.78 -26.31
C LEU A 56 1.57 30.21 -26.74
N LEU A 57 1.16 31.20 -25.94
CA LEU A 57 1.37 32.62 -26.25
C LEU A 57 2.86 32.96 -26.26
N VAL A 58 3.59 32.57 -25.23
CA VAL A 58 5.06 32.84 -25.13
C VAL A 58 5.80 32.17 -26.28
N CYS A 59 5.57 30.88 -26.54
CA CYS A 59 6.23 30.17 -27.63
C CYS A 59 5.92 30.78 -29.00
N THR A 60 4.63 31.12 -29.24
CA THR A 60 4.23 31.77 -30.50
C THR A 60 4.99 33.06 -30.76
N VAL A 61 5.11 33.91 -29.75
CA VAL A 61 5.84 35.19 -29.86
C VAL A 61 7.32 34.94 -30.06
N LEU A 62 7.96 34.14 -29.19
CA LEU A 62 9.41 33.88 -29.25
C LEU A 62 9.81 33.24 -30.59
N LEU A 63 9.06 32.29 -31.09
CA LEU A 63 9.33 31.65 -32.38
C LEU A 63 9.19 32.65 -33.52
N SER A 64 8.19 33.54 -33.48
CA SER A 64 7.91 34.49 -34.56
C SER A 64 9.01 35.52 -34.77
N ILE A 65 9.81 35.84 -33.74
CA ILE A 65 10.90 36.81 -33.80
C ILE A 65 12.24 36.22 -34.26
N LEU A 66 12.37 34.89 -34.33
CA LEU A 66 13.62 34.23 -34.71
C LEU A 66 14.05 34.57 -36.13
N PRO A 67 15.36 34.67 -36.44
CA PRO A 67 15.87 34.76 -37.80
C PRO A 67 15.44 33.57 -38.64
N GLN A 68 15.20 33.78 -39.96
CA GLN A 68 14.56 32.76 -40.82
C GLN A 68 15.24 31.38 -40.79
N LYS A 69 16.56 31.33 -40.77
CA LYS A 69 17.30 30.04 -40.74
C LYS A 69 17.05 29.29 -39.41
N VAL A 70 17.20 30.00 -38.28
CA VAL A 70 16.96 29.46 -36.93
C VAL A 70 15.52 29.07 -36.77
N TYR A 71 14.58 29.90 -37.21
CA TYR A 71 13.14 29.63 -37.22
C TYR A 71 12.80 28.31 -37.91
N SER A 72 13.30 28.11 -39.12
CA SER A 72 13.01 26.87 -39.88
C SER A 72 13.56 25.62 -39.18
N MET A 73 14.73 25.71 -38.57
CA MET A 73 15.30 24.60 -37.77
C MET A 73 14.46 24.32 -36.53
N VAL A 74 14.14 25.33 -35.74
CA VAL A 74 13.37 25.16 -34.50
C VAL A 74 11.98 24.64 -34.78
N ILE A 75 11.26 25.22 -35.74
CA ILE A 75 9.93 24.73 -36.13
C ILE A 75 10.00 23.29 -36.65
N SER A 76 11.02 22.93 -37.44
CA SER A 76 11.20 21.55 -37.91
C SER A 76 11.44 20.58 -36.74
N THR A 77 12.21 20.99 -35.74
CA THR A 77 12.47 20.19 -34.55
C THR A 77 11.19 19.99 -33.72
N LEU A 78 10.47 21.09 -33.40
CA LEU A 78 9.23 21.01 -32.61
C LEU A 78 8.16 20.20 -33.32
N PHE A 79 8.02 20.38 -34.65
CA PHE A 79 7.10 19.58 -35.45
C PHE A 79 7.49 18.10 -35.46
N THR A 80 8.80 17.79 -35.60
CA THR A 80 9.29 16.41 -35.54
C THR A 80 9.02 15.78 -34.18
N VAL A 81 9.28 16.52 -33.10
CA VAL A 81 8.97 16.05 -31.74
C VAL A 81 7.47 15.70 -31.61
N SER A 82 6.59 16.54 -32.16
CA SER A 82 5.16 16.29 -32.11
C SER A 82 4.75 15.05 -32.93
N ILE A 83 5.20 14.93 -34.19
CA ILE A 83 4.85 13.82 -35.06
C ILE A 83 5.44 12.51 -34.56
N VAL A 84 6.74 12.49 -34.26
CA VAL A 84 7.41 11.25 -33.82
C VAL A 84 7.01 10.91 -32.40
N GLY A 85 6.76 11.92 -31.54
CA GLY A 85 6.19 11.71 -30.22
C GLY A 85 4.82 11.04 -30.28
N TYR A 86 3.94 11.46 -31.21
CA TYR A 86 2.67 10.78 -31.46
C TYR A 86 2.87 9.33 -31.92
N LEU A 87 3.77 9.10 -32.91
CA LEU A 87 4.09 7.75 -33.36
C LEU A 87 4.73 6.90 -32.24
N GLN A 88 5.50 7.53 -31.37
CA GLN A 88 6.11 6.90 -30.20
C GLN A 88 5.02 6.32 -29.29
N VAL A 89 4.02 7.12 -28.95
CA VAL A 89 2.89 6.69 -28.10
C VAL A 89 2.12 5.56 -28.77
N MET A 90 1.81 5.68 -30.05
CA MET A 90 0.92 4.74 -30.74
C MET A 90 1.59 3.41 -31.12
N PHE A 91 2.89 3.42 -31.46
CA PHE A 91 3.52 2.26 -32.07
C PHE A 91 4.85 1.84 -31.47
N LEU A 92 5.64 2.77 -30.92
CA LEU A 92 7.01 2.51 -30.52
C LEU A 92 7.18 2.21 -29.02
N ASN A 93 6.13 2.35 -28.23
CA ASN A 93 6.11 2.01 -26.80
C ASN A 93 5.67 0.56 -26.51
N LYS A 94 5.38 -0.21 -27.55
CA LYS A 94 5.05 -1.63 -27.38
C LYS A 94 6.25 -2.37 -26.79
N ASN A 95 6.01 -3.25 -25.82
CA ASN A 95 7.03 -4.02 -25.10
C ASN A 95 7.94 -3.18 -24.17
N LEU A 96 7.51 -2.00 -23.75
CA LEU A 96 8.16 -1.26 -22.68
C LEU A 96 7.47 -1.54 -21.35
N ASP A 97 8.26 -1.60 -20.28
CA ASP A 97 7.72 -1.79 -18.94
C ASP A 97 6.73 -0.67 -18.57
N LEU A 98 5.73 -1.03 -17.76
CA LEU A 98 4.76 -0.07 -17.23
C LEU A 98 5.46 0.94 -16.29
N LEU A 99 4.92 2.14 -16.20
CA LEU A 99 5.39 3.14 -15.23
C LEU A 99 5.16 2.62 -13.79
N GLY A 100 6.15 2.81 -12.93
CA GLY A 100 6.03 2.49 -11.51
C GLY A 100 6.34 1.05 -11.10
N VAL A 101 6.53 0.11 -12.03
CA VAL A 101 6.69 -1.33 -11.70
C VAL A 101 8.09 -1.69 -11.18
N LYS A 102 9.13 -0.89 -11.46
CA LYS A 102 10.52 -1.18 -11.01
C LYS A 102 11.07 -0.08 -10.13
N PRO A 103 11.46 -0.40 -8.88
CA PRO A 103 12.08 0.57 -7.96
C PRO A 103 13.40 1.15 -8.50
N ASP A 104 14.18 0.34 -9.23
CA ASP A 104 15.54 0.70 -9.72
C ASP A 104 15.56 1.54 -11.01
N GLY A 105 14.41 2.03 -11.45
CA GLY A 105 14.29 2.86 -12.63
C GLY A 105 14.17 2.05 -13.93
N TYR A 106 13.78 2.76 -14.97
CA TYR A 106 13.48 2.20 -16.29
C TYR A 106 14.76 2.04 -17.13
N ARG A 107 14.97 0.85 -17.70
CA ARG A 107 16.05 0.58 -18.66
C ARG A 107 15.48 0.19 -20.01
N VAL A 108 15.84 0.96 -21.05
CA VAL A 108 15.51 0.61 -22.43
C VAL A 108 16.49 -0.45 -22.94
N PRO A 109 16.04 -1.58 -23.50
CA PRO A 109 16.92 -2.53 -24.17
C PRO A 109 17.76 -1.81 -25.23
N PRO A 110 19.11 -1.98 -25.27
CA PRO A 110 19.98 -1.18 -26.12
C PRO A 110 19.61 -1.19 -27.62
N VAL A 111 19.23 -2.36 -28.15
CA VAL A 111 18.83 -2.52 -29.57
C VAL A 111 17.56 -1.72 -29.86
N GLN A 112 16.56 -1.80 -28.99
CA GLN A 112 15.32 -1.05 -29.13
C GLN A 112 15.54 0.46 -29.02
N GLY A 113 16.41 0.88 -28.10
CA GLY A 113 16.82 2.28 -27.95
C GLY A 113 17.50 2.83 -29.22
N ILE A 114 18.39 2.05 -29.85
CA ILE A 114 19.06 2.42 -31.11
C ILE A 114 18.06 2.53 -32.26
N ILE A 115 17.20 1.53 -32.45
CA ILE A 115 16.15 1.55 -33.51
C ILE A 115 15.28 2.79 -33.32
N ASN A 116 14.84 3.05 -32.11
CA ASN A 116 14.04 4.20 -31.76
C ASN A 116 14.73 5.51 -32.12
N LEU A 117 15.99 5.67 -31.71
CA LEU A 117 16.80 6.85 -32.05
C LEU A 117 16.97 7.05 -33.56
N VAL A 118 17.22 5.97 -34.31
CA VAL A 118 17.37 6.02 -35.78
C VAL A 118 16.09 6.54 -36.42
N ILE A 119 14.92 6.08 -36.00
CA ILE A 119 13.62 6.56 -36.50
C ILE A 119 13.48 8.07 -36.27
N TRP A 120 13.77 8.53 -35.05
CA TRP A 120 13.73 9.96 -34.71
C TRP A 120 14.67 10.80 -35.58
N LEU A 121 15.91 10.34 -35.80
CA LEU A 121 16.91 11.04 -36.61
C LEU A 121 16.56 11.06 -38.10
N ILE A 122 15.99 9.97 -38.65
CA ILE A 122 15.54 9.92 -40.05
C ILE A 122 14.44 10.94 -40.29
N VAL A 123 13.42 10.98 -39.41
CA VAL A 123 12.30 11.91 -39.61
C VAL A 123 12.77 13.36 -39.44
N LEU A 124 13.57 13.64 -38.40
CA LEU A 124 14.12 14.98 -38.18
C LEU A 124 14.96 15.48 -39.38
N SER A 125 15.87 14.62 -39.86
CA SER A 125 16.70 14.93 -41.02
C SER A 125 15.86 15.16 -42.27
N GLY A 126 14.85 14.34 -42.51
CA GLY A 126 13.92 14.49 -43.62
C GLY A 126 13.19 15.83 -43.60
N VAL A 127 12.65 16.21 -42.43
CA VAL A 127 11.92 17.49 -42.27
C VAL A 127 12.86 18.68 -42.46
N ILE A 128 14.11 18.65 -41.92
CA ILE A 128 15.08 19.68 -42.10
C ILE A 128 15.52 19.83 -43.58
N VAL A 129 15.80 18.72 -44.24
CA VAL A 129 16.14 18.71 -45.66
C VAL A 129 14.99 19.28 -46.51
N LEU A 130 13.75 18.94 -46.17
CA LEU A 130 12.58 19.52 -46.82
C LEU A 130 12.47 21.02 -46.61
N ALA A 131 12.77 21.51 -45.39
CA ALA A 131 12.79 22.93 -45.04
C ALA A 131 13.83 23.71 -45.87
N ILE A 132 15.00 23.10 -46.10
CA ILE A 132 16.11 23.74 -46.84
C ILE A 132 15.84 23.68 -48.37
N LYS A 133 15.46 22.53 -48.88
CA LYS A 133 15.39 22.32 -50.36
C LYS A 133 14.03 22.69 -50.96
N LYS A 134 12.94 22.60 -50.23
CA LYS A 134 11.56 22.77 -50.69
C LYS A 134 10.69 23.52 -49.69
N SER A 135 11.07 24.73 -49.32
CA SER A 135 10.46 25.49 -48.22
C SER A 135 8.95 25.68 -48.34
N GLU A 136 8.41 25.84 -49.54
CA GLU A 136 6.94 25.97 -49.71
C GLU A 136 6.21 24.65 -49.48
N ILE A 137 6.79 23.51 -49.85
CA ILE A 137 6.25 22.20 -49.55
C ILE A 137 6.35 21.96 -48.04
N TRP A 138 7.49 22.27 -47.43
CA TRP A 138 7.70 22.14 -45.97
C TRP A 138 6.63 22.90 -45.20
N LYS A 139 6.34 24.18 -45.49
CA LYS A 139 5.30 24.95 -44.83
C LYS A 139 3.93 24.28 -44.91
N LYS A 140 3.57 23.72 -46.07
CA LYS A 140 2.30 23.01 -46.24
C LYS A 140 2.26 21.70 -45.45
N VAL A 141 3.33 20.92 -45.47
CA VAL A 141 3.43 19.66 -44.74
C VAL A 141 3.30 19.93 -43.23
N VAL A 142 4.11 20.86 -42.70
CA VAL A 142 4.03 21.21 -41.28
C VAL A 142 2.64 21.69 -40.87
N LEU A 143 2.03 22.58 -41.70
CA LEU A 143 0.69 23.09 -41.42
C LEU A 143 -0.39 22.01 -41.44
N TYR A 144 -0.50 21.28 -42.55
CA TYR A 144 -1.62 20.33 -42.73
C TYR A 144 -1.51 19.11 -41.82
N LEU A 145 -0.30 18.57 -41.61
CA LEU A 145 -0.14 17.46 -40.67
C LEU A 145 -0.36 17.89 -39.22
N SER A 146 0.07 19.12 -38.83
CA SER A 146 -0.24 19.63 -37.49
C SER A 146 -1.74 19.81 -37.29
N LEU A 147 -2.45 20.38 -38.27
CA LEU A 147 -3.92 20.52 -38.19
C LEU A 147 -4.64 19.16 -38.16
N LEU A 148 -4.17 18.20 -38.91
CA LEU A 148 -4.72 16.83 -38.91
C LEU A 148 -4.57 16.20 -37.53
N LEU A 149 -3.36 16.26 -36.92
CA LEU A 149 -3.12 15.69 -35.60
C LEU A 149 -3.90 16.41 -34.50
N VAL A 150 -3.97 17.74 -34.55
CA VAL A 150 -4.80 18.51 -33.61
C VAL A 150 -6.26 18.08 -33.73
N GLY A 151 -6.77 17.95 -34.95
CA GLY A 151 -8.14 17.48 -35.17
C GLY A 151 -8.39 16.08 -34.62
N MET A 152 -7.48 15.12 -34.92
CA MET A 152 -7.60 13.75 -34.42
C MET A 152 -7.57 13.69 -32.88
N GLN A 153 -6.63 14.39 -32.25
CA GLN A 153 -6.50 14.41 -30.79
C GLN A 153 -7.65 15.19 -30.12
N SER A 154 -8.18 16.23 -30.77
CA SER A 154 -9.37 16.94 -30.25
C SER A 154 -10.59 16.05 -30.25
N VAL A 155 -10.81 15.25 -31.29
CA VAL A 155 -11.90 14.27 -31.34
C VAL A 155 -11.69 13.19 -30.26
N ALA A 156 -10.47 12.68 -30.14
CA ALA A 156 -10.14 11.71 -29.09
C ALA A 156 -10.37 12.29 -27.67
N MET A 157 -9.98 13.54 -27.45
CA MET A 157 -10.21 14.24 -26.17
C MET A 157 -11.68 14.40 -25.83
N ILE A 158 -12.50 14.81 -26.83
CA ILE A 158 -13.95 14.90 -26.67
C ILE A 158 -14.54 13.54 -26.32
N SER A 159 -14.10 12.49 -27.01
CA SER A 159 -14.53 11.11 -26.72
C SER A 159 -14.18 10.70 -25.30
N LEU A 160 -12.92 10.91 -24.85
CA LEU A 160 -12.47 10.59 -23.50
C LEU A 160 -13.34 11.27 -22.43
N VAL A 161 -13.57 12.57 -22.58
CA VAL A 161 -14.40 13.34 -21.63
C VAL A 161 -15.86 12.89 -21.65
N ALA A 162 -16.41 12.62 -22.84
CA ALA A 162 -17.82 12.25 -22.99
C ALA A 162 -18.14 10.82 -22.51
N THR A 163 -17.16 9.93 -22.54
CA THR A 163 -17.33 8.52 -22.14
C THR A 163 -16.73 8.22 -20.75
N ALA A 164 -16.18 9.23 -20.08
CA ALA A 164 -15.56 9.06 -18.78
C ALA A 164 -16.58 8.61 -17.73
N PRO A 165 -16.19 7.71 -16.82
CA PRO A 165 -17.03 7.31 -15.70
C PRO A 165 -17.23 8.48 -14.72
N LYS A 166 -18.28 8.40 -13.88
CA LYS A 166 -18.60 9.48 -12.91
C LYS A 166 -17.49 9.72 -11.91
N GLU A 167 -16.76 8.70 -11.57
CA GLU A 167 -15.62 8.70 -10.64
C GLU A 167 -14.50 9.64 -11.10
N ALA A 168 -14.44 9.97 -12.39
CA ALA A 168 -13.51 10.96 -12.92
C ALA A 168 -13.83 12.41 -12.48
N TYR A 169 -15.08 12.69 -12.15
CA TYR A 169 -15.59 14.04 -11.88
C TYR A 169 -16.08 14.24 -10.46
N GLU A 170 -16.52 13.19 -9.82
CA GLU A 170 -17.03 13.19 -8.47
C GLU A 170 -16.32 12.12 -7.67
N ARG A 171 -15.79 12.50 -6.50
CA ARG A 171 -15.32 11.48 -5.57
C ARG A 171 -16.49 10.58 -5.24
N ALA A 172 -16.31 9.29 -5.45
CA ALA A 172 -17.30 8.31 -5.07
C ALA A 172 -17.72 8.59 -3.63
N LYS A 173 -19.00 8.54 -3.34
CA LYS A 173 -19.49 8.38 -1.96
C LYS A 173 -18.70 7.19 -1.45
N GLY A 174 -17.91 7.37 -0.40
CA GLY A 174 -16.84 6.48 -0.04
C GLY A 174 -17.24 5.01 -0.14
N SER A 175 -16.45 4.23 -0.84
CA SER A 175 -16.47 2.78 -0.64
C SER A 175 -16.29 2.53 0.84
N GLU A 176 -17.02 1.58 1.39
CA GLU A 176 -16.85 1.20 2.78
C GLU A 176 -15.40 0.83 3.02
N ARG A 177 -14.81 1.45 4.03
CA ARG A 177 -13.40 1.25 4.40
C ARG A 177 -13.26 1.27 5.91
N LEU A 178 -12.21 0.66 6.42
CA LEU A 178 -11.73 0.93 7.76
C LEU A 178 -11.22 2.37 7.83
N ASP A 179 -11.46 3.04 8.95
CA ASP A 179 -10.91 4.37 9.20
C ASP A 179 -10.06 4.40 10.48
N GLY A 180 -9.23 5.42 10.61
CA GLY A 180 -8.38 5.64 11.78
C GLY A 180 -9.13 6.29 12.95
N LYS A 181 -10.45 6.51 12.82
CA LYS A 181 -11.24 7.12 13.88
C LYS A 181 -11.15 6.33 15.16
N ASN A 182 -10.87 7.02 16.25
CA ASN A 182 -10.67 6.44 17.59
C ASN A 182 -9.45 5.49 17.70
N GLN A 183 -8.46 5.52 16.79
CA GLN A 183 -7.24 4.70 16.89
C GLN A 183 -6.47 4.94 18.20
N TYR A 184 -6.59 6.15 18.76
CA TYR A 184 -6.00 6.55 20.05
C TYR A 184 -7.05 6.71 21.16
N THR A 185 -8.14 5.95 21.05
CA THR A 185 -9.21 5.95 22.07
C THR A 185 -9.35 4.56 22.66
N VAL A 186 -9.37 4.50 23.99
CA VAL A 186 -9.56 3.27 24.77
C VAL A 186 -10.79 3.42 25.66
N SER A 187 -11.30 2.31 26.20
CA SER A 187 -12.38 2.37 27.19
C SER A 187 -11.87 2.92 28.52
N ALA A 188 -12.70 3.69 29.20
CA ALA A 188 -12.47 4.06 30.60
C ALA A 188 -12.67 2.89 31.59
N ASP A 189 -13.24 1.76 31.11
CA ASP A 189 -13.53 0.56 31.92
C ASP A 189 -12.74 -0.65 31.41
N LYS A 190 -13.23 -1.38 30.41
CA LYS A 190 -12.62 -2.64 29.96
C LYS A 190 -11.98 -2.50 28.59
N ASN A 191 -10.74 -2.94 28.49
CA ASN A 191 -10.00 -2.96 27.24
C ASN A 191 -9.40 -4.35 26.98
N ILE A 192 -9.58 -4.85 25.76
CA ILE A 192 -8.83 -5.97 25.21
C ILE A 192 -8.08 -5.43 24.00
N ILE A 193 -6.75 -5.34 24.11
CA ILE A 193 -5.92 -4.69 23.10
C ILE A 193 -4.94 -5.72 22.55
N VAL A 194 -5.02 -5.96 21.25
CA VAL A 194 -4.12 -6.87 20.52
C VAL A 194 -3.26 -6.05 19.59
N PHE A 195 -1.97 -5.98 19.87
CA PHE A 195 -0.96 -5.48 18.94
C PHE A 195 -0.42 -6.62 18.11
N VAL A 196 -0.48 -6.48 16.81
CA VAL A 196 0.17 -7.36 15.84
C VAL A 196 1.31 -6.57 15.21
N LEU A 197 2.54 -6.96 15.53
CA LEU A 197 3.76 -6.36 15.00
C LEU A 197 4.24 -7.24 13.84
N ASP A 198 3.98 -6.81 12.60
CA ASP A 198 4.25 -7.58 11.39
C ASP A 198 5.70 -8.09 11.37
N TYR A 199 5.86 -9.39 11.09
CA TYR A 199 7.17 -10.05 10.95
C TYR A 199 8.01 -10.12 12.25
N PHE A 200 7.45 -9.82 13.45
CA PHE A 200 8.22 -9.76 14.68
C PHE A 200 8.35 -11.15 15.32
N SER A 201 9.45 -11.80 15.01
CA SER A 201 9.77 -13.14 15.50
C SER A 201 10.43 -13.16 16.87
N SER A 202 10.43 -14.32 17.52
CA SER A 202 11.18 -14.56 18.73
C SER A 202 12.69 -14.45 18.54
N LEU A 203 13.21 -14.78 17.35
CA LEU A 203 14.62 -14.59 17.00
C LEU A 203 14.99 -13.11 17.00
N TYR A 204 14.15 -12.25 16.43
CA TYR A 204 14.40 -10.80 16.41
C TYR A 204 14.33 -10.19 17.81
N LEU A 205 13.41 -10.68 18.64
CA LEU A 205 13.40 -10.31 20.06
C LEU A 205 14.71 -10.70 20.77
N GLN A 206 15.20 -11.91 20.54
CA GLN A 206 16.46 -12.37 21.13
C GLN A 206 17.65 -11.53 20.64
N GLN A 207 17.77 -11.28 19.35
CA GLN A 207 18.83 -10.44 18.77
C GLN A 207 18.77 -9.01 19.34
N MET A 208 17.58 -8.45 19.50
CA MET A 208 17.40 -7.16 20.17
C MET A 208 17.94 -7.19 21.60
N LEU A 209 17.58 -8.20 22.40
CA LEU A 209 17.98 -8.30 23.82
C LEU A 209 19.49 -8.55 23.99
N GLU A 210 20.20 -9.08 23.00
CA GLU A 210 21.66 -9.18 23.01
C GLU A 210 22.34 -7.79 22.94
N VAL A 211 21.70 -6.82 22.28
CA VAL A 211 22.20 -5.43 22.12
C VAL A 211 21.59 -4.48 23.16
N TYR A 212 20.30 -4.60 23.40
CA TYR A 212 19.50 -3.78 24.31
C TYR A 212 18.97 -4.67 25.44
N THR A 213 19.80 -4.93 26.43
CA THR A 213 19.49 -5.90 27.51
C THR A 213 18.26 -5.54 28.35
N ASP A 214 17.88 -4.28 28.37
CA ASP A 214 16.67 -3.71 29.00
C ASP A 214 15.53 -3.46 28.01
N GLY A 215 15.69 -3.91 26.78
CA GLY A 215 14.82 -3.57 25.65
C GLY A 215 13.36 -3.99 25.80
N ALA A 216 13.06 -4.97 26.66
CA ALA A 216 11.71 -5.44 26.93
C ALA A 216 11.26 -5.22 28.38
N ASP A 217 11.97 -4.41 29.18
CA ASP A 217 11.63 -4.17 30.60
C ASP A 217 10.25 -3.55 30.79
N CYS A 218 9.73 -2.82 29.78
CA CYS A 218 8.37 -2.29 29.79
C CYS A 218 7.28 -3.38 29.87
N LEU A 219 7.63 -4.62 29.53
CA LEU A 219 6.73 -5.78 29.54
C LEU A 219 6.86 -6.64 30.81
N HIS A 220 7.41 -6.13 31.92
CA HIS A 220 7.59 -6.90 33.17
C HIS A 220 6.28 -7.50 33.70
N ASP A 221 5.15 -6.81 33.53
CA ASP A 221 3.81 -7.30 33.92
C ASP A 221 3.20 -8.32 32.94
N PHE A 222 3.90 -8.65 31.85
CA PHE A 222 3.41 -9.56 30.83
C PHE A 222 4.02 -10.96 30.98
N THR A 223 3.21 -12.00 30.81
CA THR A 223 3.71 -13.36 30.64
C THR A 223 4.17 -13.57 29.19
N TYR A 224 5.42 -13.98 28.99
CA TYR A 224 6.00 -14.35 27.69
C TYR A 224 5.82 -15.84 27.41
N TYR A 225 5.19 -16.16 26.26
CA TYR A 225 5.02 -17.50 25.76
C TYR A 225 6.12 -17.85 24.76
N SER A 226 7.13 -18.57 25.23
CA SER A 226 8.31 -18.94 24.43
C SER A 226 8.08 -20.11 23.45
N ASN A 227 6.88 -20.67 23.40
CA ASN A 227 6.48 -21.78 22.51
C ASN A 227 5.20 -21.42 21.76
N ALA A 228 5.16 -20.20 21.22
CA ALA A 228 4.05 -19.70 20.43
C ALA A 228 4.32 -19.83 18.92
N ASP A 229 3.35 -20.27 18.14
CA ASP A 229 3.41 -20.30 16.70
C ASP A 229 2.30 -19.47 16.03
N CYS A 230 2.51 -19.18 14.75
CA CYS A 230 1.46 -18.74 13.83
C CYS A 230 0.91 -19.96 13.07
N ILE A 231 -0.40 -19.98 12.80
CA ILE A 231 -0.98 -21.05 11.96
C ILE A 231 -0.54 -20.88 10.50
N TYR A 232 -0.43 -19.65 10.05
CA TYR A 232 -0.11 -19.33 8.66
C TYR A 232 1.13 -18.45 8.61
N TYR A 233 2.07 -18.83 7.76
CA TYR A 233 3.24 -18.04 7.48
C TYR A 233 2.92 -17.01 6.37
N GLY A 234 2.64 -15.78 6.79
CA GLY A 234 2.31 -14.64 5.96
C GLY A 234 1.09 -13.86 6.47
N THR A 235 1.09 -12.54 6.26
CA THR A 235 0.03 -11.62 6.68
C THR A 235 -1.35 -12.07 6.18
N PHE A 236 -1.42 -12.52 4.91
CA PHE A 236 -2.53 -13.32 4.42
C PHE A 236 -2.17 -14.82 4.54
N PRO A 237 -3.00 -15.64 5.17
CA PRO A 237 -4.31 -15.35 5.75
C PRO A 237 -4.29 -15.14 7.29
N SER A 238 -3.12 -14.92 7.92
CA SER A 238 -2.99 -14.83 9.38
C SER A 238 -3.97 -13.84 10.01
N LEU A 239 -4.03 -12.58 9.52
CA LEU A 239 -4.91 -11.57 10.11
C LEU A 239 -6.39 -11.95 10.03
N ALA A 240 -6.82 -12.52 8.89
CA ALA A 240 -8.20 -12.97 8.74
C ALA A 240 -8.52 -14.11 9.71
N HIS A 241 -7.59 -15.08 9.87
CA HIS A 241 -7.72 -16.17 10.83
C HIS A 241 -7.76 -15.66 12.28
N MET A 242 -6.86 -14.75 12.66
CA MET A 242 -6.81 -14.17 14.01
C MET A 242 -8.12 -13.47 14.40
N LEU A 243 -8.84 -12.89 13.44
CA LEU A 243 -10.10 -12.17 13.66
C LEU A 243 -11.35 -13.05 13.52
N THR A 244 -11.26 -14.23 12.91
CA THR A 244 -12.42 -15.09 12.66
C THR A 244 -12.31 -16.49 13.28
N GLY A 245 -11.09 -16.94 13.58
CA GLY A 245 -10.82 -18.31 13.99
C GLY A 245 -10.98 -19.34 12.86
N CYS A 246 -11.32 -18.92 11.64
CA CYS A 246 -11.58 -19.81 10.51
C CYS A 246 -10.29 -20.22 9.79
N GLU A 247 -10.14 -21.50 9.51
CA GLU A 247 -9.04 -22.01 8.69
C GLU A 247 -9.26 -21.70 7.20
N VAL A 248 -8.15 -21.69 6.44
CA VAL A 248 -8.19 -21.52 4.98
C VAL A 248 -8.87 -22.73 4.33
N ASP A 249 -9.88 -22.44 3.51
CA ASP A 249 -10.49 -23.40 2.60
C ASP A 249 -9.93 -23.19 1.20
N THR A 250 -9.03 -24.08 0.78
CA THR A 250 -8.41 -24.04 -0.53
C THR A 250 -9.30 -24.57 -1.66
N THR A 251 -10.51 -25.05 -1.35
CA THR A 251 -11.47 -25.55 -2.35
C THR A 251 -12.31 -24.45 -3.00
N VAL A 252 -12.22 -23.23 -2.48
CA VAL A 252 -12.92 -22.04 -3.00
C VAL A 252 -11.93 -20.91 -3.31
N SER A 253 -12.36 -19.92 -4.09
CA SER A 253 -11.53 -18.74 -4.35
C SER A 253 -11.29 -17.93 -3.07
N ILE A 254 -10.18 -17.17 -3.03
CA ILE A 254 -9.86 -16.30 -1.89
C ILE A 254 -11.01 -15.34 -1.56
N ALA A 255 -11.63 -14.75 -2.58
CA ALA A 255 -12.76 -13.85 -2.38
C ALA A 255 -13.98 -14.56 -1.78
N GLU A 256 -14.23 -15.79 -2.18
CA GLU A 256 -15.30 -16.61 -1.62
C GLU A 256 -14.97 -17.06 -0.20
N TRP A 257 -13.75 -17.49 0.07
CA TRP A 257 -13.29 -17.81 1.42
C TRP A 257 -13.43 -16.62 2.36
N CYS A 258 -12.93 -15.43 2.01
CA CYS A 258 -13.10 -14.22 2.82
C CYS A 258 -14.58 -13.90 3.10
N ARG A 259 -15.45 -14.07 2.10
CA ARG A 259 -16.90 -13.91 2.31
C ARG A 259 -17.46 -14.92 3.28
N ASN A 260 -17.04 -16.19 3.18
CA ASN A 260 -17.53 -17.29 3.99
C ASN A 260 -17.11 -17.11 5.46
N ILE A 261 -15.85 -16.81 5.75
CA ILE A 261 -15.36 -16.67 7.12
C ILE A 261 -16.02 -15.52 7.88
N TRP A 262 -16.30 -14.39 7.21
CA TRP A 262 -17.01 -13.26 7.84
C TRP A 262 -18.50 -13.52 8.02
N ASN A 263 -19.08 -14.49 7.32
CA ASN A 263 -20.46 -14.92 7.46
C ASN A 263 -20.59 -16.28 8.17
N ASP A 264 -19.48 -16.86 8.61
CA ASP A 264 -19.50 -18.07 9.42
C ASP A 264 -20.30 -17.87 10.71
N GLU A 265 -21.06 -18.86 11.13
CA GLU A 265 -21.97 -18.78 12.27
C GLU A 265 -21.21 -18.50 13.58
N SER A 266 -20.03 -19.09 13.75
CA SER A 266 -19.16 -18.86 14.92
C SER A 266 -18.63 -17.42 14.92
N THR A 267 -18.11 -16.93 13.78
CA THR A 267 -17.61 -15.55 13.63
C THR A 267 -18.72 -14.55 13.93
N VAL A 268 -19.89 -14.72 13.31
CA VAL A 268 -21.05 -13.83 13.53
C VAL A 268 -21.47 -13.85 15.00
N GLY A 269 -21.55 -15.04 15.60
CA GLY A 269 -21.90 -15.22 17.01
C GLY A 269 -20.93 -14.51 17.95
N PHE A 270 -19.63 -14.65 17.72
CA PHE A 270 -18.58 -14.00 18.51
C PHE A 270 -18.74 -12.48 18.58
N TYR A 271 -18.86 -11.82 17.41
CA TYR A 271 -19.02 -10.36 17.38
C TYR A 271 -20.37 -9.90 17.94
N GLN A 272 -21.43 -10.68 17.77
CA GLN A 272 -22.74 -10.39 18.38
C GLN A 272 -22.68 -10.50 19.91
N GLU A 273 -22.00 -11.51 20.46
CA GLU A 273 -21.81 -11.66 21.91
C GLU A 273 -20.95 -10.51 22.48
N LEU A 274 -19.87 -10.10 21.79
CA LEU A 274 -19.09 -8.92 22.18
C LEU A 274 -19.96 -7.65 22.23
N GLN A 275 -20.75 -7.40 21.19
CA GLN A 275 -21.63 -6.24 21.12
C GLN A 275 -22.72 -6.29 22.22
N ALA A 276 -23.28 -7.45 22.49
CA ALA A 276 -24.27 -7.64 23.58
C ALA A 276 -23.67 -7.34 24.97
N ASN A 277 -22.34 -7.48 25.12
CA ASN A 277 -21.59 -7.14 26.31
C ASN A 277 -20.93 -5.74 26.23
N ASN A 278 -21.49 -4.87 25.39
CA ASN A 278 -21.08 -3.47 25.22
C ASN A 278 -19.66 -3.25 24.67
N TYR A 279 -19.08 -4.24 23.96
CA TYR A 279 -17.80 -4.06 23.29
C TYR A 279 -17.98 -3.45 21.89
N LYS A 280 -17.16 -2.45 21.58
CA LYS A 280 -16.87 -2.00 20.21
C LYS A 280 -15.59 -2.69 19.75
N THR A 281 -15.63 -3.28 18.57
CA THR A 281 -14.45 -3.88 17.95
C THR A 281 -13.88 -2.92 16.92
N ASN A 282 -12.65 -2.46 17.15
CA ASN A 282 -11.93 -1.60 16.22
C ASN A 282 -10.72 -2.36 15.64
N VAL A 283 -10.61 -2.36 14.32
CA VAL A 283 -9.50 -2.99 13.59
C VAL A 283 -8.74 -1.91 12.82
N TYR A 284 -7.46 -1.78 13.11
CA TYR A 284 -6.59 -0.79 12.50
C TYR A 284 -5.51 -1.49 11.68
N THR A 285 -5.77 -1.64 10.39
CA THR A 285 -4.85 -2.13 9.38
C THR A 285 -5.13 -1.46 8.04
N THR A 286 -4.09 -1.14 7.28
CA THR A 286 -4.21 -0.71 5.88
C THR A 286 -4.33 -1.89 4.93
N ASP A 287 -3.99 -3.10 5.39
CA ASP A 287 -3.99 -4.34 4.61
C ASP A 287 -5.40 -4.94 4.52
N THR A 288 -6.38 -4.12 4.15
CA THR A 288 -7.79 -4.54 4.10
C THR A 288 -8.04 -5.70 3.12
N ASN A 289 -7.23 -5.81 2.08
CA ASN A 289 -7.33 -6.90 1.10
C ASN A 289 -7.08 -8.28 1.72
N VAL A 290 -6.22 -8.38 2.76
CA VAL A 290 -5.98 -9.65 3.45
C VAL A 290 -7.18 -10.09 4.31
N LEU A 291 -8.08 -9.16 4.64
CA LEU A 291 -9.31 -9.45 5.40
C LEU A 291 -10.51 -9.71 4.50
N THR A 292 -10.60 -9.03 3.37
CA THR A 292 -11.83 -8.95 2.58
C THR A 292 -11.67 -9.40 1.13
N SER A 293 -10.44 -9.49 0.63
CA SER A 293 -10.15 -9.70 -0.79
C SER A 293 -10.91 -8.67 -1.65
N SER A 294 -11.38 -9.04 -2.82
CA SER A 294 -12.16 -8.18 -3.72
C SER A 294 -13.58 -7.84 -3.24
N ASN A 295 -14.02 -8.36 -2.09
CA ASN A 295 -15.38 -8.08 -1.58
C ASN A 295 -15.53 -6.66 -1.01
N GLY A 296 -14.42 -5.98 -0.68
CA GLY A 296 -14.42 -4.69 0.01
C GLY A 296 -14.86 -4.77 1.48
N CYS A 297 -14.64 -3.69 2.23
CA CYS A 297 -14.88 -3.66 3.68
C CYS A 297 -16.36 -3.80 4.10
N GLY A 298 -17.29 -3.75 3.15
CA GLY A 298 -18.72 -3.93 3.46
C GLY A 298 -19.06 -5.26 4.11
N ILE A 299 -18.29 -6.31 3.86
CA ILE A 299 -18.49 -7.62 4.51
C ILE A 299 -18.18 -7.60 6.01
N LEU A 300 -17.42 -6.61 6.49
CA LEU A 300 -17.07 -6.43 7.90
C LEU A 300 -18.16 -5.69 8.69
N ARG A 301 -19.17 -5.13 8.01
CA ARG A 301 -20.24 -4.35 8.64
C ARG A 301 -20.95 -5.17 9.72
N ASN A 302 -21.32 -4.48 10.80
CA ASN A 302 -21.94 -5.07 11.99
C ASN A 302 -21.04 -6.03 12.80
N ARG A 303 -19.75 -6.11 12.46
CA ARG A 303 -18.74 -6.84 13.23
C ARG A 303 -17.66 -5.89 13.71
N ILE A 304 -17.18 -5.05 12.79
CA ILE A 304 -16.13 -4.04 13.04
C ILE A 304 -16.77 -2.65 13.15
N SER A 305 -16.40 -1.89 14.16
CA SER A 305 -17.04 -0.62 14.52
C SER A 305 -16.47 0.58 13.75
N ASN A 306 -15.19 0.53 13.36
CA ASN A 306 -14.54 1.63 12.64
C ASN A 306 -14.63 1.46 11.11
N ILE A 307 -15.82 1.09 10.61
CA ILE A 307 -16.13 1.12 9.17
C ILE A 307 -16.88 2.39 8.86
N THR A 308 -16.40 3.12 7.87
CA THR A 308 -17.01 4.32 7.36
C THR A 308 -17.26 4.24 5.87
N ASN A 309 -18.28 4.98 5.41
CA ASN A 309 -18.54 5.26 3.99
C ASN A 309 -18.50 6.77 3.72
N GLU A 310 -18.01 7.56 4.66
CA GLU A 310 -17.83 8.99 4.48
C GLU A 310 -16.80 9.25 3.36
N PRO A 311 -16.98 10.29 2.54
CA PRO A 311 -15.97 10.68 1.55
C PRO A 311 -14.61 10.89 2.21
N ARG A 312 -13.53 10.46 1.56
CA ARG A 312 -12.17 10.77 2.05
C ARG A 312 -11.94 12.28 1.98
N GLU A 313 -11.53 12.88 3.08
CA GLU A 313 -10.97 14.22 3.07
C GLU A 313 -9.53 14.16 2.59
N VAL A 314 -9.33 14.50 1.33
CA VAL A 314 -7.97 14.48 0.76
C VAL A 314 -7.54 15.90 0.38
N GLN A 315 -6.27 16.17 0.57
CA GLN A 315 -5.61 17.36 0.06
C GLN A 315 -4.72 16.97 -1.12
N VAL A 316 -4.96 17.59 -2.28
CA VAL A 316 -4.15 17.37 -3.48
C VAL A 316 -3.09 18.45 -3.59
N ASP A 317 -1.82 18.04 -3.62
CA ASP A 317 -0.74 18.96 -4.02
C ASP A 317 -0.84 19.20 -5.53
N THR A 318 -1.53 20.28 -5.89
CA THR A 318 -1.75 20.66 -7.28
C THR A 318 -0.43 20.90 -8.02
N GLY A 319 0.60 21.46 -7.37
CA GLY A 319 1.90 21.71 -8.00
C GLY A 319 2.59 20.42 -8.38
N LEU A 320 2.65 19.48 -7.45
CA LEU A 320 3.22 18.15 -7.67
C LEU A 320 2.40 17.36 -8.70
N LEU A 321 1.07 17.40 -8.64
CA LEU A 321 0.16 16.76 -9.59
C LEU A 321 0.43 17.23 -11.03
N LEU A 322 0.48 18.55 -11.27
CA LEU A 322 0.74 19.12 -12.60
C LEU A 322 2.12 18.73 -13.12
N LYS A 323 3.15 18.78 -12.26
CA LYS A 323 4.51 18.35 -12.57
C LYS A 323 4.54 16.88 -12.96
N THR A 324 3.93 16.01 -12.16
CA THR A 324 3.94 14.56 -12.36
C THR A 324 3.19 14.15 -13.61
N LEU A 325 1.98 14.66 -13.86
CA LEU A 325 1.24 14.37 -15.09
C LEU A 325 1.97 14.89 -16.34
N THR A 326 2.63 16.05 -16.27
CA THR A 326 3.46 16.56 -17.37
C THR A 326 4.67 15.65 -17.61
N LYS A 327 5.35 15.21 -16.54
CA LYS A 327 6.48 14.26 -16.59
C LYS A 327 6.06 12.94 -17.22
N MET A 328 4.91 12.36 -16.82
CA MET A 328 4.35 11.15 -17.41
C MET A 328 3.99 11.31 -18.89
N SER A 329 3.40 12.44 -19.25
CA SER A 329 3.09 12.77 -20.65
C SER A 329 4.36 12.85 -21.49
N CYS A 330 5.40 13.52 -21.00
CA CYS A 330 6.72 13.54 -21.64
C CYS A 330 7.36 12.17 -21.74
N TYR A 331 7.25 11.33 -20.70
CA TYR A 331 7.73 9.94 -20.72
C TYR A 331 7.14 9.13 -21.88
N ARG A 332 5.83 9.23 -22.10
CA ARG A 332 5.14 8.52 -23.19
C ARG A 332 5.64 8.95 -24.56
N MET A 333 5.90 10.25 -24.74
CA MET A 333 6.32 10.84 -26.02
C MET A 333 7.82 10.78 -26.28
N ALA A 334 8.64 10.70 -25.24
CA ALA A 334 10.10 10.78 -25.37
C ALA A 334 10.70 9.58 -26.12
N PRO A 335 11.77 9.79 -26.91
CA PRO A 335 12.56 8.70 -27.45
C PRO A 335 13.12 7.83 -26.34
N GLY A 336 13.30 6.53 -26.58
CA GLY A 336 13.69 5.54 -25.59
C GLY A 336 14.86 5.95 -24.68
N LEU A 337 15.91 6.54 -25.27
CA LEU A 337 17.09 7.00 -24.51
C LEU A 337 16.83 8.16 -23.54
N LEU A 338 15.78 8.94 -23.75
CA LEU A 338 15.41 10.06 -22.87
C LEU A 338 14.32 9.69 -21.86
N LYS A 339 13.67 8.55 -21.99
CA LYS A 339 12.61 8.09 -21.08
C LYS A 339 13.04 8.05 -19.61
N PRO A 340 14.25 7.60 -19.23
CA PRO A 340 14.64 7.57 -17.81
C PRO A 340 14.56 8.93 -17.11
N GLN A 341 14.73 10.03 -17.84
CA GLN A 341 14.64 11.40 -17.29
C GLN A 341 13.21 11.81 -16.92
N PHE A 342 12.21 11.13 -17.48
CA PHE A 342 10.79 11.38 -17.25
C PHE A 342 10.11 10.23 -16.49
N TYR A 343 10.89 9.29 -15.98
CA TYR A 343 10.35 8.19 -15.20
C TYR A 343 9.79 8.70 -13.87
N THR A 344 8.60 8.24 -13.51
CA THR A 344 7.95 8.53 -12.23
C THR A 344 7.78 7.23 -11.48
N ASN A 345 8.27 7.13 -10.25
CA ASN A 345 8.10 5.98 -9.39
C ASN A 345 6.84 6.12 -8.52
N VAL A 346 6.46 5.04 -7.85
CA VAL A 346 5.28 5.00 -6.98
C VAL A 346 5.42 5.97 -5.82
N SER A 347 6.61 6.11 -5.24
CA SER A 347 6.86 7.02 -4.12
C SER A 347 6.66 8.50 -4.48
N GLU A 348 7.08 8.92 -5.70
CA GLU A 348 6.80 10.28 -6.17
C GLU A 348 5.30 10.51 -6.38
N TYR A 349 4.60 9.46 -6.81
CA TYR A 349 3.18 9.52 -7.10
C TYR A 349 2.32 9.56 -5.82
N SER A 350 2.66 8.76 -4.81
CA SER A 350 1.92 8.70 -3.54
C SER A 350 1.91 10.02 -2.76
N LEU A 351 2.88 10.90 -3.01
CA LEU A 351 2.93 12.23 -2.39
C LEU A 351 1.95 13.26 -2.99
N ILE A 352 1.25 12.94 -4.10
CA ILE A 352 0.32 13.88 -4.76
C ILE A 352 -0.92 14.11 -3.92
N VAL A 353 -1.40 13.05 -3.27
CA VAL A 353 -2.64 13.10 -2.48
C VAL A 353 -2.32 12.74 -1.05
N GLU A 354 -2.58 13.68 -0.16
CA GLU A 354 -2.50 13.48 1.28
C GLU A 354 -3.90 13.25 1.83
N ASP A 355 -4.12 12.13 2.49
CA ASP A 355 -5.37 11.90 3.22
C ASP A 355 -5.35 12.77 4.48
N LYS A 356 -6.30 13.73 4.57
CA LYS A 356 -6.50 14.61 5.74
C LYS A 356 -7.56 14.07 6.69
N GLY A 357 -8.24 13.00 6.30
CA GLY A 357 -9.12 12.27 7.18
C GLY A 357 -8.34 11.54 8.27
N GLU A 358 -9.06 10.97 9.21
CA GLU A 358 -8.49 10.09 10.22
C GLU A 358 -8.12 8.74 9.56
N GLY A 359 -7.07 8.75 8.73
CA GLY A 359 -6.48 7.55 8.15
C GLY A 359 -5.88 6.66 9.21
N ILE A 360 -5.84 5.36 8.97
CA ILE A 360 -5.15 4.40 9.84
C ILE A 360 -3.65 4.66 9.76
N LEU A 361 -3.02 4.87 10.89
CA LEU A 361 -1.57 4.94 11.02
C LEU A 361 -1.03 3.55 11.36
N GLN A 362 -0.41 2.90 10.39
CA GLN A 362 0.14 1.54 10.52
C GLN A 362 1.67 1.54 10.57
N THR A 363 2.34 2.58 10.04
CA THR A 363 3.80 2.68 10.17
C THR A 363 4.18 2.93 11.62
N ASN A 364 5.24 2.29 12.09
CA ASN A 364 5.71 2.38 13.47
C ASN A 364 5.90 3.84 13.90
N SER A 365 6.64 4.60 13.10
CA SER A 365 7.00 5.99 13.42
C SER A 365 5.82 6.95 13.40
N ASP A 366 4.90 6.83 12.42
CA ASP A 366 3.74 7.72 12.35
C ASP A 366 2.75 7.43 13.48
N PHE A 367 2.52 6.14 13.78
CA PHE A 367 1.71 5.74 14.93
C PHE A 367 2.29 6.31 16.23
N TYR A 368 3.60 6.18 16.44
CA TYR A 368 4.25 6.65 17.67
C TYR A 368 4.28 8.19 17.76
N ALA A 369 4.61 8.87 16.67
CA ALA A 369 4.58 10.34 16.64
C ALA A 369 3.17 10.87 17.00
N LYS A 370 2.12 10.24 16.50
CA LYS A 370 0.74 10.63 16.82
C LYS A 370 0.36 10.32 18.27
N LEU A 371 0.82 9.18 18.79
CA LEU A 371 0.66 8.83 20.20
C LEU A 371 1.33 9.85 21.12
N GLN A 372 2.55 10.26 20.78
CA GLN A 372 3.29 11.28 21.54
C GLN A 372 2.63 12.66 21.46
N GLU A 373 2.08 13.03 20.29
CA GLU A 373 1.43 14.33 20.08
C GLU A 373 0.11 14.45 20.87
N ASN A 374 -0.72 13.42 20.83
CA ASN A 374 -2.11 13.50 21.33
C ASN A 374 -2.37 12.68 22.58
N GLY A 375 -1.52 11.72 22.91
CA GLY A 375 -1.77 10.71 23.93
C GLY A 375 -2.99 9.85 23.62
N LEU A 376 -3.35 8.95 24.53
CA LEU A 376 -4.60 8.21 24.49
C LEU A 376 -5.74 9.01 25.14
N LYS A 377 -6.97 8.77 24.66
CA LYS A 377 -8.21 9.30 25.21
C LYS A 377 -9.07 8.16 25.76
N ALA A 378 -9.76 8.40 26.86
CA ALA A 378 -10.70 7.44 27.43
C ALA A 378 -12.14 7.76 26.98
N ASP A 379 -12.89 6.71 26.57
CA ASP A 379 -14.32 6.74 26.27
C ASP A 379 -15.05 5.93 27.36
N ASP A 380 -16.04 6.52 28.00
CA ASP A 380 -16.86 5.90 29.06
C ASP A 380 -18.14 5.22 28.53
N SER A 381 -18.37 5.27 27.20
CA SER A 381 -19.60 4.79 26.60
C SER A 381 -19.60 3.29 26.30
N SER A 382 -18.45 2.67 26.15
CA SER A 382 -18.31 1.28 25.71
C SER A 382 -17.03 0.62 26.20
N HIS A 383 -17.01 -0.71 26.24
CA HIS A 383 -15.77 -1.48 26.30
C HIS A 383 -15.15 -1.55 24.91
N TYR A 384 -13.85 -1.79 24.82
CA TYR A 384 -13.15 -1.88 23.54
C TYR A 384 -12.42 -3.21 23.36
N PHE A 385 -12.63 -3.82 22.20
CA PHE A 385 -11.71 -4.78 21.61
C PHE A 385 -10.97 -4.07 20.47
N ILE A 386 -9.67 -3.85 20.64
CA ILE A 386 -8.79 -3.16 19.69
C ILE A 386 -7.84 -4.18 19.09
N PHE A 387 -7.82 -4.26 17.76
CA PHE A 387 -6.85 -5.03 17.00
C PHE A 387 -6.01 -4.05 16.17
N GLN A 388 -4.79 -3.79 16.63
CA GLN A 388 -3.86 -2.84 16.02
C GLN A 388 -2.75 -3.58 15.30
N HIS A 389 -2.75 -3.54 13.98
CA HIS A 389 -1.67 -4.03 13.14
C HIS A 389 -0.68 -2.90 12.84
N LEU A 390 0.59 -3.10 13.16
CA LEU A 390 1.70 -2.21 12.84
C LEU A 390 2.68 -2.91 11.92
N ILE A 391 3.45 -2.15 11.13
CA ILE A 391 4.50 -2.67 10.24
C ILE A 391 5.57 -3.47 11.01
N GLY A 392 5.70 -3.24 12.31
CA GLY A 392 6.57 -4.05 13.16
C GLY A 392 8.02 -4.06 12.68
N THR A 393 8.52 -5.25 12.39
CA THR A 393 9.87 -5.47 11.85
C THR A 393 9.88 -5.88 10.37
N HIS A 394 8.75 -5.78 9.68
CA HIS A 394 8.67 -6.04 8.24
C HIS A 394 9.53 -5.05 7.43
N GLU A 395 9.66 -3.81 7.90
CA GLU A 395 10.53 -2.80 7.33
C GLU A 395 11.54 -2.31 8.36
N PHE A 396 12.84 -2.34 8.00
CA PHE A 396 13.92 -1.83 8.85
C PHE A 396 14.11 -0.33 8.67
N ASN A 397 13.14 0.46 9.16
CA ASN A 397 13.08 1.92 9.01
C ASN A 397 12.68 2.66 10.29
N THR A 398 12.71 1.97 11.44
CA THR A 398 12.38 2.54 12.75
C THR A 398 13.62 2.49 13.65
N ASP A 399 14.05 3.65 14.20
CA ASP A 399 15.17 3.70 15.14
C ASP A 399 14.76 3.19 16.53
N ALA A 400 15.74 3.00 17.42
CA ALA A 400 15.51 2.50 18.78
C ALA A 400 14.59 3.41 19.63
N ASN A 401 14.37 4.66 19.23
CA ASN A 401 13.48 5.61 19.89
C ASN A 401 12.08 5.67 19.26
N GLY A 402 11.78 4.81 18.29
CA GLY A 402 10.50 4.76 17.60
C GLY A 402 10.33 5.77 16.45
N ASN A 403 11.39 6.49 16.05
CA ASN A 403 11.32 7.47 14.97
C ASN A 403 11.69 6.85 13.62
N TYR A 404 11.22 7.49 12.54
CA TYR A 404 11.63 7.10 11.19
C TYR A 404 13.13 7.33 10.97
N LYS A 405 13.77 6.32 10.38
CA LYS A 405 15.16 6.35 9.92
C LYS A 405 15.27 5.48 8.67
N GLU A 406 15.75 6.03 7.57
CA GLU A 406 15.74 5.41 6.23
C GLU A 406 16.26 3.96 6.20
N LYS A 407 17.20 3.61 7.09
CA LYS A 407 17.74 2.25 7.21
C LYS A 407 18.23 1.98 8.63
N THR A 408 17.72 0.93 9.22
CA THR A 408 18.08 0.44 10.57
C THR A 408 18.56 -1.01 10.53
N SER A 409 19.03 -1.53 11.65
CA SER A 409 19.22 -2.95 11.84
C SER A 409 17.96 -3.62 12.41
N VAL A 410 17.94 -4.94 12.44
CA VAL A 410 16.88 -5.74 13.08
C VAL A 410 16.73 -5.34 14.54
N GLU A 411 17.84 -5.30 15.27
CA GLU A 411 17.88 -5.01 16.71
C GLU A 411 17.39 -3.60 17.01
N GLU A 412 17.78 -2.64 16.16
CA GLU A 412 17.35 -1.23 16.29
C GLU A 412 15.85 -1.09 16.05
N THR A 413 15.32 -1.74 15.00
CA THR A 413 13.88 -1.71 14.69
C THR A 413 13.06 -2.43 15.77
N ALA A 414 13.49 -3.60 16.20
CA ALA A 414 12.82 -4.34 17.27
C ALA A 414 12.78 -3.53 18.59
N ARG A 415 13.89 -2.82 18.93
CA ARG A 415 13.91 -1.92 20.09
C ARG A 415 12.94 -0.75 19.89
N GLY A 416 12.85 -0.21 18.68
CA GLY A 416 11.86 0.83 18.31
C GLY A 416 10.42 0.36 18.55
N CYS A 417 10.08 -0.87 18.15
CA CYS A 417 8.77 -1.48 18.42
C CYS A 417 8.49 -1.55 19.93
N MET A 418 9.47 -1.97 20.74
CA MET A 418 9.32 -2.01 22.21
C MET A 418 9.16 -0.60 22.82
N THR A 419 9.86 0.40 22.28
CA THR A 419 9.68 1.81 22.70
C THR A 419 8.26 2.31 22.42
N ILE A 420 7.65 1.91 21.31
CA ILE A 420 6.26 2.24 20.98
C ILE A 420 5.30 1.56 21.95
N MET A 421 5.53 0.29 22.26
CA MET A 421 4.73 -0.43 23.26
C MET A 421 4.85 0.20 24.64
N GLU A 422 6.06 0.59 25.06
CA GLU A 422 6.30 1.33 26.30
C GLU A 422 5.51 2.64 26.35
N GLY A 423 5.55 3.42 25.26
CA GLY A 423 4.78 4.66 25.13
C GLY A 423 3.28 4.43 25.28
N TYR A 424 2.74 3.40 24.64
CA TYR A 424 1.32 3.07 24.71
C TYR A 424 0.92 2.59 26.12
N ILE A 425 1.71 1.74 26.75
CA ILE A 425 1.52 1.28 28.14
C ILE A 425 1.53 2.45 29.10
N ASN A 426 2.46 3.39 28.95
CA ASN A 426 2.53 4.58 29.78
C ASN A 426 1.28 5.46 29.67
N GLU A 427 0.70 5.55 28.48
CA GLU A 427 -0.55 6.27 28.26
C GLU A 427 -1.75 5.55 28.92
N LEU A 428 -1.82 4.21 28.88
CA LEU A 428 -2.83 3.45 29.61
C LEU A 428 -2.70 3.64 31.13
N LYS A 429 -1.45 3.65 31.65
CA LYS A 429 -1.17 3.95 33.07
C LYS A 429 -1.57 5.38 33.42
N ARG A 430 -1.29 6.37 32.56
CA ARG A 430 -1.71 7.77 32.75
C ARG A 430 -3.23 7.92 32.83
N LEU A 431 -3.97 7.14 32.04
CA LEU A 431 -5.44 7.13 32.07
C LEU A 431 -6.02 6.32 33.23
N GLY A 432 -5.21 5.53 33.93
CA GLY A 432 -5.65 4.67 35.04
C GLY A 432 -6.44 3.44 34.57
N VAL A 433 -6.28 3.00 33.31
CA VAL A 433 -6.99 1.85 32.72
C VAL A 433 -6.07 0.65 32.46
N TYR A 434 -4.79 0.75 32.80
CA TYR A 434 -3.78 -0.27 32.56
C TYR A 434 -4.04 -1.56 33.35
N ASP A 435 -4.35 -1.42 34.64
CA ASP A 435 -4.44 -2.57 35.56
C ASP A 435 -5.55 -3.55 35.15
N ASP A 436 -6.70 -3.03 34.68
CA ASP A 436 -7.86 -3.81 34.27
C ASP A 436 -7.85 -4.18 32.77
N ALA A 437 -6.83 -3.75 32.02
CA ALA A 437 -6.71 -4.07 30.61
C ALA A 437 -6.11 -5.45 30.38
N THR A 438 -6.65 -6.15 29.38
CA THR A 438 -5.95 -7.26 28.70
C THR A 438 -5.17 -6.68 27.55
N ILE A 439 -3.85 -6.95 27.51
CA ILE A 439 -2.98 -6.49 26.43
C ILE A 439 -2.22 -7.70 25.88
N ILE A 440 -2.35 -7.95 24.59
CA ILE A 440 -1.65 -9.00 23.86
C ILE A 440 -0.73 -8.32 22.84
N ILE A 441 0.55 -8.71 22.81
CA ILE A 441 1.52 -8.27 21.82
C ILE A 441 2.02 -9.53 21.12
N THR A 442 1.76 -9.63 19.82
CA THR A 442 2.19 -10.75 18.99
C THR A 442 2.60 -10.26 17.61
N ALA A 443 2.98 -11.18 16.71
CA ALA A 443 3.17 -10.92 15.29
C ALA A 443 2.14 -11.71 14.48
N ASP A 444 1.96 -11.36 13.22
CA ASP A 444 1.13 -12.14 12.29
C ASP A 444 1.85 -13.40 11.81
N HIS A 445 3.17 -13.34 11.60
CA HIS A 445 4.05 -14.48 11.30
C HIS A 445 5.49 -14.18 11.71
N GLY A 446 6.36 -15.19 11.61
CA GLY A 446 7.78 -15.09 11.91
C GLY A 446 8.60 -14.58 10.72
N GLY A 447 9.94 -14.61 10.86
CA GLY A 447 10.89 -14.06 9.90
C GLY A 447 11.11 -14.94 8.65
N ASP A 448 11.83 -16.06 8.79
CA ASP A 448 12.10 -17.00 7.69
C ASP A 448 11.42 -18.34 7.98
N TYR A 449 10.65 -18.85 7.00
CA TYR A 449 9.90 -20.09 7.21
C TYR A 449 10.78 -21.34 7.47
N LYS A 450 12.06 -21.28 7.17
CA LYS A 450 13.01 -22.38 7.45
C LYS A 450 13.74 -22.25 8.78
N GLU A 451 13.89 -21.03 9.27
CA GLU A 451 14.77 -20.76 10.41
C GLU A 451 14.07 -20.03 11.56
N ASP A 452 12.96 -19.31 11.29
CA ASP A 452 12.36 -18.39 12.24
C ASP A 452 10.82 -18.31 12.09
N LEU A 453 10.15 -19.42 12.42
CA LEU A 453 8.68 -19.51 12.37
C LEU A 453 7.98 -19.08 13.67
N GLN A 454 8.74 -18.90 14.73
CA GLN A 454 8.22 -18.56 16.05
C GLN A 454 7.88 -17.07 16.13
N VAL A 455 6.62 -16.78 16.48
CA VAL A 455 6.18 -15.41 16.75
C VAL A 455 6.44 -15.00 18.21
N VAL A 456 6.65 -13.72 18.46
CA VAL A 456 6.58 -13.20 19.83
C VAL A 456 5.14 -13.32 20.34
N TYR A 457 4.97 -13.65 21.61
CA TYR A 457 3.66 -13.64 22.23
C TYR A 457 3.77 -13.25 23.71
N PHE A 458 3.34 -12.05 24.00
CA PHE A 458 3.24 -11.50 25.36
C PHE A 458 1.79 -11.21 25.69
N ILE A 459 1.36 -11.57 26.87
CA ILE A 459 0.03 -11.18 27.38
C ILE A 459 0.12 -10.65 28.79
N LYS A 460 -0.60 -9.57 29.05
CA LYS A 460 -0.96 -9.08 30.39
C LYS A 460 -2.47 -9.24 30.57
N GLN A 461 -2.87 -9.95 31.61
CA GLN A 461 -4.27 -10.11 31.99
C GLN A 461 -4.68 -9.06 33.04
N PRO A 462 -5.99 -8.82 33.25
CA PRO A 462 -6.46 -7.89 34.29
C PRO A 462 -5.90 -8.24 35.67
N GLY A 463 -5.36 -7.24 36.37
CA GLY A 463 -4.74 -7.37 37.69
C GLY A 463 -3.39 -8.08 37.72
N GLU A 464 -2.85 -8.48 36.56
CA GLU A 464 -1.53 -9.13 36.48
C GLU A 464 -0.42 -8.10 36.69
N THR A 465 0.51 -8.40 37.61
CA THR A 465 1.67 -7.57 37.92
C THR A 465 2.82 -8.44 38.41
N HIS A 466 4.03 -8.21 37.90
CA HIS A 466 5.23 -8.97 38.18
C HIS A 466 6.44 -8.04 38.34
N ASP A 467 7.43 -8.47 39.12
CA ASP A 467 8.74 -7.78 39.17
C ASP A 467 9.57 -8.01 37.92
N LYS A 468 9.32 -9.10 37.23
CA LYS A 468 9.94 -9.50 35.94
C LYS A 468 8.97 -10.35 35.15
N SER A 469 8.96 -10.19 33.81
CA SER A 469 8.15 -10.97 32.90
C SER A 469 8.30 -12.48 33.16
N PRO A 470 7.24 -13.20 33.58
CA PRO A 470 7.24 -14.66 33.63
C PRO A 470 7.42 -15.23 32.22
N VAL A 471 8.10 -16.38 32.14
CA VAL A 471 8.26 -17.11 30.87
C VAL A 471 7.59 -18.47 31.02
N THR A 472 6.77 -18.84 30.05
CA THR A 472 6.17 -20.16 29.94
C THR A 472 6.42 -20.73 28.54
N ASN A 473 6.60 -22.05 28.45
CA ASN A 473 6.69 -22.79 27.20
C ASN A 473 5.38 -23.52 26.88
N ALA A 474 4.25 -23.12 27.44
CA ALA A 474 2.95 -23.64 27.05
C ALA A 474 2.76 -23.50 25.52
N PRO A 475 2.33 -24.58 24.84
CA PRO A 475 2.29 -24.63 23.37
C PRO A 475 1.05 -23.93 22.82
N ILE A 476 1.10 -22.61 22.70
CA ILE A 476 0.00 -21.81 22.17
C ILE A 476 0.17 -21.51 20.69
N SER A 477 -0.92 -21.09 20.06
CA SER A 477 -0.97 -20.75 18.64
C SER A 477 -1.98 -19.62 18.39
N HIS A 478 -1.97 -19.03 17.20
CA HIS A 478 -2.96 -18.00 16.82
C HIS A 478 -4.40 -18.48 16.85
N CYS A 479 -4.68 -19.80 16.72
CA CYS A 479 -6.04 -20.30 16.89
C CYS A 479 -6.60 -20.10 18.31
N ASP A 480 -5.73 -19.86 19.28
CA ASP A 480 -6.12 -19.64 20.68
C ASP A 480 -6.45 -18.16 20.97
N LEU A 481 -6.18 -17.25 20.03
CA LEU A 481 -6.38 -15.80 20.22
C LEU A 481 -7.86 -15.45 20.41
N LEU A 482 -8.70 -15.87 19.48
CA LEU A 482 -10.14 -15.53 19.52
C LEU A 482 -10.84 -16.10 20.78
N PRO A 483 -10.62 -17.38 21.16
CA PRO A 483 -11.12 -17.91 22.43
C PRO A 483 -10.59 -17.14 23.65
N THR A 484 -9.31 -16.71 23.63
CA THR A 484 -8.74 -15.90 24.71
C THR A 484 -9.43 -14.54 24.80
N VAL A 485 -9.67 -13.86 23.69
CA VAL A 485 -10.44 -12.59 23.67
C VAL A 485 -11.85 -12.82 24.24
N ALA A 486 -12.53 -13.90 23.85
CA ALA A 486 -13.84 -14.26 24.38
C ALA A 486 -13.80 -14.47 25.91
N GLN A 487 -12.81 -15.22 26.42
CA GLN A 487 -12.62 -15.44 27.84
C GLN A 487 -12.39 -14.12 28.60
N MET A 488 -11.53 -13.24 28.08
CA MET A 488 -11.25 -11.94 28.68
C MET A 488 -12.46 -11.00 28.65
N ALA A 489 -13.32 -11.15 27.64
CA ALA A 489 -14.60 -10.43 27.57
C ALA A 489 -15.67 -11.00 28.51
N GLY A 490 -15.40 -12.12 29.20
CA GLY A 490 -16.34 -12.80 30.09
C GLY A 490 -17.40 -13.63 29.35
N LEU A 491 -17.12 -14.02 28.09
CA LEU A 491 -17.98 -14.87 27.29
C LEU A 491 -17.69 -16.37 27.51
N ASP A 492 -18.59 -17.23 27.07
CA ASP A 492 -18.35 -18.67 27.00
C ASP A 492 -17.42 -18.97 25.81
N TYR A 493 -16.11 -18.89 26.07
CA TYR A 493 -15.07 -19.03 25.07
C TYR A 493 -14.97 -20.43 24.47
N THR A 494 -15.47 -21.46 25.19
CA THR A 494 -15.40 -22.87 24.74
C THR A 494 -16.12 -23.12 23.41
N LYS A 495 -17.00 -22.20 23.02
CA LYS A 495 -17.67 -22.21 21.70
C LYS A 495 -16.70 -21.91 20.56
N TYR A 496 -15.58 -21.24 20.85
CA TYR A 496 -14.63 -20.72 19.87
C TYR A 496 -13.31 -21.49 19.87
N GLY A 497 -13.11 -22.42 20.80
CA GLY A 497 -11.90 -23.22 20.93
C GLY A 497 -11.28 -23.16 22.32
N ASN A 498 -9.99 -23.43 22.39
CA ASN A 498 -9.23 -23.36 23.64
C ASN A 498 -8.59 -21.97 23.80
N SER A 499 -8.65 -21.43 25.02
CA SER A 499 -7.91 -20.22 25.40
C SER A 499 -6.44 -20.56 25.68
N ILE A 500 -5.56 -19.57 25.59
CA ILE A 500 -4.16 -19.74 26.02
C ILE A 500 -4.03 -20.22 27.47
N ASN A 501 -5.02 -19.95 28.32
CA ASN A 501 -5.06 -20.34 29.72
C ASN A 501 -5.40 -21.85 29.91
N ASP A 502 -5.81 -22.54 28.86
CA ASP A 502 -6.11 -23.97 28.92
C ASP A 502 -4.86 -24.84 28.76
N PHE A 503 -3.72 -24.25 28.38
CA PHE A 503 -2.48 -24.98 28.11
C PHE A 503 -1.48 -24.82 29.25
N SER A 504 -0.94 -25.97 29.67
CA SER A 504 0.08 -26.05 30.71
C SER A 504 1.49 -25.93 30.13
N GLN A 505 2.44 -25.52 30.97
CA GLN A 505 3.86 -25.60 30.65
C GLN A 505 4.25 -27.05 30.32
N ASP A 506 5.11 -27.24 29.32
CA ASP A 506 5.60 -28.54 28.85
C ASP A 506 4.51 -29.50 28.28
N GLU A 507 3.32 -29.00 28.02
CA GLU A 507 2.25 -29.78 27.43
C GLU A 507 2.61 -30.26 26.03
N GLN A 508 2.19 -31.50 25.71
CA GLN A 508 2.40 -32.09 24.39
C GLN A 508 1.15 -31.83 23.54
N ARG A 509 1.18 -30.76 22.75
CA ARG A 509 0.12 -30.40 21.81
C ARG A 509 0.60 -30.59 20.38
N GLU A 510 -0.21 -31.25 19.56
CA GLU A 510 0.01 -31.30 18.12
C GLU A 510 -0.48 -30.00 17.49
N ARG A 511 0.37 -29.39 16.63
CA ARG A 511 0.09 -28.14 15.92
C ARG A 511 0.54 -28.25 14.47
N THR A 512 -0.12 -27.51 13.58
CA THR A 512 0.23 -27.44 12.16
C THR A 512 0.44 -26.00 11.73
N ILE A 513 1.59 -25.71 11.11
CA ILE A 513 1.84 -24.45 10.45
C ILE A 513 1.72 -24.65 8.95
N TRP A 514 1.02 -23.72 8.30
CA TRP A 514 0.83 -23.68 6.86
C TRP A 514 1.72 -22.60 6.24
N VAL A 515 2.59 -23.02 5.33
CA VAL A 515 3.51 -22.14 4.62
C VAL A 515 3.14 -22.10 3.15
N ARG A 516 2.99 -20.90 2.60
CA ARG A 516 2.97 -20.64 1.17
C ARG A 516 4.34 -20.07 0.81
N THR A 517 5.17 -20.83 0.11
CA THR A 517 6.54 -20.44 -0.18
C THR A 517 6.70 -19.94 -1.62
N ALA A 518 7.58 -18.95 -1.81
CA ALA A 518 8.10 -18.55 -3.12
C ALA A 518 9.34 -19.36 -3.54
N ASP A 519 9.64 -20.50 -2.89
CA ASP A 519 10.76 -21.38 -3.24
C ASP A 519 10.54 -21.93 -4.67
N PRO A 520 11.53 -21.81 -5.58
CA PRO A 520 11.39 -22.27 -6.96
C PRO A 520 11.11 -23.77 -7.12
N ASP A 521 11.43 -24.57 -6.10
CA ASP A 521 11.18 -26.02 -6.09
C ASP A 521 9.73 -26.35 -5.69
N PHE A 522 8.94 -25.37 -5.24
CA PHE A 522 7.57 -25.54 -4.80
C PHE A 522 6.62 -24.61 -5.57
N PRO A 523 5.48 -25.10 -6.09
CA PRO A 523 4.46 -24.24 -6.70
C PRO A 523 3.93 -23.18 -5.73
N GLU A 524 3.80 -21.92 -6.20
CA GLU A 524 3.32 -20.79 -5.38
C GLU A 524 1.83 -20.90 -4.97
N GLU A 525 1.07 -21.71 -5.71
CA GLU A 525 -0.39 -21.90 -5.50
C GLU A 525 -0.70 -23.00 -4.48
N VAL A 526 0.27 -23.37 -3.63
CA VAL A 526 0.12 -24.50 -2.71
C VAL A 526 0.46 -24.09 -1.29
N TYR A 527 -0.35 -24.53 -0.33
CA TYR A 527 0.01 -24.47 1.09
C TYR A 527 0.63 -25.79 1.53
N TYR A 528 1.79 -25.70 2.15
CA TYR A 528 2.54 -26.81 2.73
C TYR A 528 2.32 -26.84 4.24
N GLY A 529 1.68 -27.90 4.75
CA GLY A 529 1.42 -28.11 6.17
C GLY A 529 2.57 -28.88 6.83
N TYR A 530 3.08 -28.35 7.94
CA TYR A 530 4.10 -28.98 8.78
C TYR A 530 3.52 -29.22 10.16
N THR A 531 3.21 -30.50 10.46
CA THR A 531 2.65 -30.92 11.74
C THR A 531 3.76 -31.37 12.67
N TYR A 532 3.75 -30.86 13.87
CA TYR A 532 4.72 -31.18 14.91
C TYR A 532 4.05 -31.26 16.28
N THR A 533 4.72 -31.81 17.28
CA THR A 533 4.18 -32.02 18.64
C THR A 533 5.12 -31.43 19.67
N GLY A 534 4.57 -30.73 20.66
CA GLY A 534 5.29 -30.21 21.82
C GLY A 534 5.99 -28.88 21.54
N ASP A 535 7.32 -28.85 21.67
CA ASP A 535 8.12 -27.62 21.53
C ASP A 535 8.23 -27.19 20.07
N ILE A 536 8.16 -25.89 19.81
CA ILE A 536 8.30 -25.31 18.46
C ILE A 536 9.63 -25.66 17.79
N LEU A 537 10.66 -25.98 18.54
CA LEU A 537 11.93 -26.47 17.98
C LEU A 537 11.77 -27.78 17.21
N ALA A 538 10.72 -28.59 17.52
CA ALA A 538 10.40 -29.78 16.73
C ALA A 538 9.92 -29.44 15.31
N LEU A 539 9.38 -28.24 15.09
CA LEU A 539 8.98 -27.76 13.78
C LEU A 539 10.14 -27.65 12.80
N ILE A 540 11.31 -27.19 13.25
CA ILE A 540 12.52 -27.11 12.42
C ILE A 540 12.88 -28.49 11.88
N THR A 541 12.87 -29.51 12.74
CA THR A 541 13.10 -30.91 12.34
C THR A 541 12.05 -31.41 11.36
N GLN A 542 10.79 -31.02 11.53
CA GLN A 542 9.71 -31.39 10.62
C GLN A 542 9.85 -30.70 9.25
N ILE A 543 10.28 -29.45 9.20
CA ILE A 543 10.55 -28.75 7.94
C ILE A 543 11.65 -29.46 7.15
N ASP A 544 12.72 -29.91 7.81
CA ASP A 544 13.79 -30.70 7.20
C ASP A 544 13.31 -32.05 6.68
N ALA A 545 12.33 -32.66 7.35
CA ALA A 545 11.72 -33.92 6.93
C ALA A 545 10.71 -33.78 5.77
N GLY A 546 10.23 -32.58 5.51
CA GLY A 546 9.23 -32.24 4.50
C GLY A 546 7.80 -32.06 5.04
N PRO A 547 6.89 -31.53 4.21
CA PRO A 547 5.51 -31.26 4.62
C PRO A 547 4.74 -32.56 4.94
N THR A 548 3.86 -32.49 5.93
CA THR A 548 2.95 -33.58 6.34
C THR A 548 1.65 -33.54 5.57
N ASP A 549 1.25 -32.40 5.06
CA ASP A 549 0.05 -32.18 4.25
C ASP A 549 0.29 -31.13 3.17
N ILE A 550 -0.47 -31.21 2.07
CA ILE A 550 -0.37 -30.29 0.94
C ILE A 550 -1.79 -29.95 0.49
N LYS A 551 -2.12 -28.65 0.48
CA LYS A 551 -3.41 -28.13 0.02
C LYS A 551 -3.21 -27.24 -1.21
N GLU A 552 -3.65 -27.70 -2.39
CA GLU A 552 -3.63 -26.90 -3.62
C GLU A 552 -4.70 -25.80 -3.54
N MET A 553 -4.35 -24.59 -3.97
CA MET A 553 -5.30 -23.48 -4.06
C MET A 553 -6.20 -23.66 -5.27
N TYR A 554 -7.48 -23.30 -5.12
CA TYR A 554 -8.50 -23.46 -6.18
C TYR A 554 -8.24 -22.57 -7.40
N GLU A 555 -7.81 -21.34 -7.19
CA GLU A 555 -7.39 -20.42 -8.27
C GLU A 555 -6.29 -19.48 -7.78
N PRO A 556 -5.26 -19.24 -8.58
CA PRO A 556 -4.36 -18.12 -8.34
C PRO A 556 -5.13 -16.83 -8.69
N TYR A 557 -5.33 -15.95 -7.75
CA TYR A 557 -5.82 -14.56 -7.80
C TYR A 557 -6.80 -14.17 -8.92
#